data_d8c71db6ef18f1e0ff96ce629573f786
#
_entry.id   d8c71db6ef18f1e0ff96ce629573f786
#
_cell.length_a   1.000
_cell.length_b   1.000
_cell.length_c   1.000
_cell.angle_alpha   90.00
_cell.angle_beta   90.00
_cell.angle_gamma   90.00
#
_symmetry.space_group_name_H-M   'P 1'
#
loop_
_entity.id
_entity.type
_entity.pdbx_description
1 polymer ?
#
loop_
_entity_poly.entity_id
_entity_poly.type
_entity_poly.pdbx_seq_one_letter_code
_entity_poly.pdbx_strand_id
1 'polypeptide(L)'
;MKKRSIFEEVGQGAKAPVPQGGSIDRGHGGARRGIRLWLMALFLLVMAMIVVGGLTRLTDSGLSITEWRPVTGAVPPLNEAQWAAEFDKYRESPQYRLMNAGMTLAEFQRIYWWEWGHRQLGRVIGLVWAVGFLGFLAARRIPRGWWPRLLALGALGGLQGGIGWWMVASGLEGDKVTVESTRLATHLGLAFIILGLIAWQALLLGRSESDLLQARRQKEGRLVTLTTVLIGVAFLQIVLGALVAGIDAGRGFPTWPDMNGTFLPADMFYVPGVETDWRNPAWWLGLLQNPGFVQFLHRMAGYTLAALGLIFWIFGRRSRHRATRGAFDLLAMALLAQILLGVGTVLSAAEWQVAIAHQVGAVVIWVLILHARHLALYPRVGSIRKGTL
;
A
#
# COMPACT_ATOMS: atom_id res chain seq x y z
N MET A 1 47.47 27.00 -59.51
CA MET A 1 46.85 25.97 -58.63
C MET A 1 46.32 26.64 -57.39
N LYS A 2 44.98 26.84 -57.29
CA LYS A 2 44.30 27.42 -56.08
C LYS A 2 44.11 26.31 -55.08
N LYS A 3 44.68 26.49 -53.86
CA LYS A 3 44.44 25.59 -52.73
C LYS A 3 42.97 25.74 -52.28
N ARG A 4 42.16 24.69 -52.34
CA ARG A 4 40.81 24.64 -51.73
C ARG A 4 40.98 24.51 -50.22
N SER A 5 40.34 25.44 -49.48
CA SER A 5 40.20 25.39 -48.03
C SER A 5 39.23 24.25 -47.68
N ILE A 6 39.59 23.41 -46.70
CA ILE A 6 38.80 22.28 -46.23
C ILE A 6 37.72 22.73 -45.21
N PHE A 7 37.72 24.03 -44.86
CA PHE A 7 36.72 24.58 -43.93
C PHE A 7 35.77 25.47 -44.72
N GLU A 8 34.60 25.00 -45.02
CA GLU A 8 33.47 25.80 -45.46
C GLU A 8 32.89 26.51 -44.23
N GLU A 9 32.85 27.87 -44.23
CA GLU A 9 32.11 28.63 -43.21
C GLU A 9 30.62 28.27 -43.35
N VAL A 10 30.07 27.56 -42.34
CA VAL A 10 28.63 27.36 -42.23
C VAL A 10 28.00 28.71 -41.96
N GLY A 11 27.39 29.30 -42.99
CA GLY A 11 26.76 30.60 -42.97
C GLY A 11 25.70 30.67 -41.84
N GLN A 12 25.64 31.85 -41.22
CA GLN A 12 24.56 32.28 -40.33
C GLN A 12 23.23 32.31 -41.11
N GLY A 13 22.57 31.17 -41.24
CA GLY A 13 21.28 31.05 -41.91
C GLY A 13 20.45 29.95 -41.32
N ALA A 14 19.33 30.33 -40.72
CA ALA A 14 18.21 29.51 -40.20
C ALA A 14 18.60 28.60 -39.05
N LYS A 15 18.10 28.92 -37.84
CA LYS A 15 18.03 27.97 -36.71
C LYS A 15 17.36 26.70 -37.21
N ALA A 16 18.15 25.64 -37.42
CA ALA A 16 17.62 24.35 -37.69
C ALA A 16 16.57 24.00 -36.61
N PRO A 17 15.37 23.53 -36.97
CA PRO A 17 14.36 23.19 -35.98
C PRO A 17 14.99 22.13 -35.06
N VAL A 18 15.03 22.45 -33.77
CA VAL A 18 15.46 21.50 -32.72
C VAL A 18 14.65 20.22 -32.95
N PRO A 19 15.29 19.04 -33.10
CA PRO A 19 14.56 17.79 -33.28
C PRO A 19 13.62 17.62 -32.10
N GLN A 20 12.33 17.87 -32.34
CA GLN A 20 11.29 17.53 -31.40
C GLN A 20 11.33 16.00 -31.25
N GLY A 21 11.42 15.52 -30.01
CA GLY A 21 11.52 14.15 -29.54
C GLY A 21 11.40 13.06 -30.60
N GLY A 22 12.22 12.00 -30.50
CA GLY A 22 12.28 10.95 -31.50
C GLY A 22 10.89 10.40 -31.87
N SER A 23 10.77 9.79 -33.04
CA SER A 23 9.53 9.25 -33.62
C SER A 23 8.71 8.33 -32.69
N ILE A 24 9.32 7.85 -31.61
CA ILE A 24 8.70 6.99 -30.59
C ILE A 24 7.72 7.77 -29.69
N ASP A 25 7.94 9.06 -29.44
CA ASP A 25 7.12 9.88 -28.54
C ASP A 25 6.08 10.77 -29.25
N ARG A 26 6.12 10.83 -30.59
CA ARG A 26 5.20 11.67 -31.37
C ARG A 26 3.76 11.12 -31.30
N GLY A 27 2.88 11.84 -30.62
CA GLY A 27 1.43 11.55 -30.52
C GLY A 27 0.96 10.90 -29.22
N HIS A 28 1.83 10.47 -28.30
CA HIS A 28 1.42 9.79 -27.06
C HIS A 28 1.58 10.62 -25.78
N GLY A 29 2.15 11.82 -25.83
CA GLY A 29 2.41 12.65 -24.64
C GLY A 29 1.14 13.00 -23.85
N GLY A 30 0.06 13.37 -24.55
CA GLY A 30 -1.22 13.67 -23.93
C GLY A 30 -1.90 12.45 -23.32
N ALA A 31 -1.82 11.30 -23.99
CA ALA A 31 -2.37 10.04 -23.50
C ALA A 31 -1.63 9.53 -22.23
N ARG A 32 -0.31 9.60 -22.20
CA ARG A 32 0.50 9.25 -21.01
C ARG A 32 0.11 10.09 -19.80
N ARG A 33 -0.06 11.40 -20.00
CA ARG A 33 -0.50 12.32 -18.93
C ARG A 33 -1.92 11.97 -18.44
N GLY A 34 -2.86 11.71 -19.33
CA GLY A 34 -4.22 11.32 -18.96
C GLY A 34 -4.28 10.03 -18.16
N ILE A 35 -3.56 8.95 -18.62
CA ILE A 35 -3.49 7.68 -17.91
C ILE A 35 -2.80 7.87 -16.54
N ARG A 36 -1.74 8.67 -16.47
CA ARG A 36 -1.07 8.98 -15.19
C ARG A 36 -2.02 9.66 -14.21
N LEU A 37 -2.81 10.65 -14.63
CA LEU A 37 -3.78 11.33 -13.77
C LEU A 37 -4.87 10.37 -13.28
N TRP A 38 -5.37 9.51 -14.13
CA TRP A 38 -6.31 8.46 -13.76
C TRP A 38 -5.71 7.47 -12.75
N LEU A 39 -4.45 7.03 -12.95
CA LEU A 39 -3.74 6.19 -11.97
C LEU A 39 -3.52 6.93 -10.65
N MET A 40 -3.26 8.23 -10.66
CA MET A 40 -3.15 9.02 -9.43
C MET A 40 -4.49 9.14 -8.70
N ALA A 41 -5.61 9.25 -9.42
CA ALA A 41 -6.93 9.19 -8.80
C ALA A 41 -7.19 7.81 -8.16
N LEU A 42 -6.87 6.70 -8.87
CA LEU A 42 -6.94 5.35 -8.29
C LEU A 42 -6.02 5.19 -7.09
N PHE A 43 -4.80 5.74 -7.13
CA PHE A 43 -3.87 5.73 -6.00
C PHE A 43 -4.48 6.38 -4.76
N LEU A 44 -5.07 7.57 -4.90
CA LEU A 44 -5.71 8.28 -3.79
C LEU A 44 -6.93 7.51 -3.25
N LEU A 45 -7.72 6.90 -4.12
CA LEU A 45 -8.86 6.07 -3.71
C LEU A 45 -8.42 4.81 -2.97
N VAL A 46 -7.36 4.11 -3.43
CA VAL A 46 -6.82 2.93 -2.74
C VAL A 46 -6.16 3.32 -1.42
N MET A 47 -5.47 4.46 -1.35
CA MET A 47 -4.95 5.00 -0.10
C MET A 47 -6.08 5.29 0.90
N ALA A 48 -7.15 5.97 0.45
CA ALA A 48 -8.34 6.20 1.27
C ALA A 48 -8.99 4.88 1.72
N MET A 49 -9.03 3.86 0.84
CA MET A 49 -9.51 2.52 1.17
C MET A 49 -8.71 1.87 2.31
N ILE A 50 -7.38 1.97 2.28
CA ILE A 50 -6.52 1.45 3.35
C ILE A 50 -6.83 2.16 4.68
N VAL A 51 -7.05 3.48 4.66
CA VAL A 51 -7.41 4.25 5.86
C VAL A 51 -8.79 3.85 6.38
N VAL A 52 -9.81 3.82 5.52
CA VAL A 52 -11.18 3.45 5.89
C VAL A 52 -11.23 2.00 6.39
N GLY A 53 -10.49 1.06 5.74
CA GLY A 53 -10.38 -0.32 6.19
C GLY A 53 -9.75 -0.44 7.59
N GLY A 54 -8.72 0.36 7.88
CA GLY A 54 -8.12 0.45 9.21
C GLY A 54 -9.12 0.96 10.25
N LEU A 55 -9.89 2.00 9.93
CA LEU A 55 -10.93 2.53 10.81
C LEU A 55 -12.07 1.51 11.01
N THR A 56 -12.49 0.80 9.97
CA THR A 56 -13.49 -0.27 10.07
C THR A 56 -13.03 -1.38 11.05
N ARG A 57 -11.71 -1.70 11.04
CA ARG A 57 -11.14 -2.68 11.99
C ARG A 57 -11.06 -2.09 13.42
N LEU A 58 -10.60 -0.86 13.57
CA LEU A 58 -10.43 -0.21 14.88
C LEU A 58 -11.77 0.12 15.57
N THR A 59 -12.87 0.18 14.83
CA THR A 59 -14.23 0.40 15.33
C THR A 59 -15.04 -0.89 15.44
N ASP A 60 -14.43 -2.05 15.23
CA ASP A 60 -15.05 -3.38 15.25
C ASP A 60 -16.31 -3.49 14.37
N SER A 61 -16.32 -2.73 13.25
CA SER A 61 -17.49 -2.59 12.36
C SER A 61 -17.52 -3.61 11.21
N GLY A 62 -16.45 -4.38 10.99
CA GLY A 62 -16.23 -5.16 9.75
C GLY A 62 -17.04 -6.46 9.63
N LEU A 63 -17.98 -6.74 10.53
CA LEU A 63 -18.86 -7.92 10.51
C LEU A 63 -20.36 -7.54 10.60
N SER A 64 -20.70 -6.27 10.42
CA SER A 64 -22.08 -5.76 10.51
C SER A 64 -22.93 -6.13 9.30
N ILE A 65 -22.31 -6.36 8.13
CA ILE A 65 -22.97 -6.79 6.89
C ILE A 65 -22.63 -8.25 6.61
N THR A 66 -23.55 -9.14 6.94
CA THR A 66 -23.33 -10.58 6.96
C THR A 66 -23.44 -11.27 5.59
N GLU A 67 -23.84 -10.55 4.55
CA GLU A 67 -24.05 -11.10 3.21
C GLU A 67 -23.12 -10.50 2.17
N TRP A 68 -22.70 -11.32 1.19
CA TRP A 68 -21.97 -10.84 0.03
C TRP A 68 -22.91 -10.38 -1.08
N ARG A 69 -23.11 -9.07 -1.16
CA ARG A 69 -23.92 -8.42 -2.20
C ARG A 69 -23.08 -7.41 -2.98
N PRO A 70 -22.24 -7.85 -3.94
CA PRO A 70 -21.32 -6.95 -4.63
C PRO A 70 -22.04 -5.89 -5.46
N VAL A 71 -23.17 -6.18 -6.06
CA VAL A 71 -23.95 -5.24 -6.90
C VAL A 71 -25.10 -4.64 -6.10
N THR A 72 -26.03 -5.43 -5.60
CA THR A 72 -27.26 -4.95 -4.94
C THR A 72 -26.97 -4.25 -3.60
N GLY A 73 -25.89 -4.58 -2.92
CA GLY A 73 -25.43 -3.89 -1.70
C GLY A 73 -24.86 -2.49 -1.93
N ALA A 74 -24.91 -1.96 -3.16
CA ALA A 74 -24.58 -0.55 -3.44
C ALA A 74 -25.62 0.42 -2.88
N VAL A 75 -26.87 -0.04 -2.71
CA VAL A 75 -27.96 0.75 -2.12
C VAL A 75 -28.04 0.35 -0.64
N PRO A 76 -27.93 1.32 0.29
CA PRO A 76 -28.10 1.05 1.72
C PRO A 76 -29.60 0.86 2.05
N PRO A 77 -29.95 0.38 3.25
CA PRO A 77 -31.35 0.37 3.69
C PRO A 77 -31.97 1.76 3.66
N LEU A 78 -33.15 1.91 3.02
CA LEU A 78 -33.79 3.20 2.76
C LEU A 78 -34.99 3.49 3.68
N ASN A 79 -35.47 2.48 4.42
CA ASN A 79 -36.61 2.61 5.32
C ASN A 79 -36.42 1.75 6.57
N GLU A 80 -37.26 1.99 7.58
CA GLU A 80 -37.17 1.31 8.88
C GLU A 80 -37.28 -0.22 8.78
N ALA A 81 -38.16 -0.73 7.90
CA ALA A 81 -38.30 -2.17 7.71
C ALA A 81 -37.04 -2.83 7.15
N GLN A 82 -36.35 -2.15 6.22
CA GLN A 82 -35.07 -2.64 5.69
C GLN A 82 -33.95 -2.59 6.73
N TRP A 83 -33.91 -1.52 7.55
CA TRP A 83 -32.97 -1.43 8.66
C TRP A 83 -33.20 -2.52 9.71
N ALA A 84 -34.47 -2.79 10.07
CA ALA A 84 -34.81 -3.88 10.97
C ALA A 84 -34.36 -5.24 10.42
N ALA A 85 -34.61 -5.50 9.12
CA ALA A 85 -34.22 -6.74 8.47
C ALA A 85 -32.69 -6.94 8.45
N GLU A 86 -31.89 -5.90 8.17
CA GLU A 86 -30.41 -6.01 8.23
C GLU A 86 -29.92 -6.19 9.67
N PHE A 87 -30.56 -5.55 10.64
CA PHE A 87 -30.23 -5.72 12.05
C PHE A 87 -30.58 -7.11 12.56
N ASP A 88 -31.70 -7.69 12.14
CA ASP A 88 -32.08 -9.06 12.50
C ASP A 88 -31.05 -10.09 11.98
N LYS A 89 -30.54 -9.93 10.76
CA LYS A 89 -29.43 -10.76 10.25
C LYS A 89 -28.15 -10.60 11.09
N TYR A 90 -27.83 -9.37 11.50
CA TYR A 90 -26.66 -9.15 12.35
C TYR A 90 -26.83 -9.80 13.73
N ARG A 91 -28.06 -9.81 14.29
CA ARG A 91 -28.37 -10.48 15.57
C ARG A 91 -28.10 -11.99 15.56
N GLU A 92 -28.13 -12.62 14.39
CA GLU A 92 -27.78 -14.05 14.21
C GLU A 92 -26.26 -14.28 14.24
N SER A 93 -25.45 -13.23 14.11
CA SER A 93 -23.98 -13.34 14.06
C SER A 93 -23.39 -13.66 15.44
N PRO A 94 -22.24 -14.38 15.48
CA PRO A 94 -21.49 -14.60 16.72
C PRO A 94 -21.07 -13.30 17.41
N GLN A 95 -20.69 -12.28 16.64
CA GLN A 95 -20.27 -10.99 17.18
C GLN A 95 -21.40 -10.32 17.98
N TYR A 96 -22.65 -10.34 17.46
CA TYR A 96 -23.77 -9.80 18.22
C TYR A 96 -24.00 -10.58 19.50
N ARG A 97 -24.09 -11.92 19.42
CA ARG A 97 -24.43 -12.78 20.57
C ARG A 97 -23.41 -12.70 21.69
N LEU A 98 -22.12 -12.61 21.37
CA LEU A 98 -21.02 -12.71 22.34
C LEU A 98 -20.48 -11.34 22.80
N MET A 99 -20.57 -10.31 21.96
CA MET A 99 -19.98 -8.99 22.25
C MET A 99 -21.01 -7.86 22.31
N ASN A 100 -22.01 -7.88 21.45
CA ASN A 100 -22.93 -6.77 21.23
C ASN A 100 -24.38 -7.09 21.63
N ALA A 101 -24.59 -8.10 22.50
CA ALA A 101 -25.90 -8.44 23.01
C ALA A 101 -26.56 -7.22 23.70
N GLY A 102 -27.75 -6.83 23.22
CA GLY A 102 -28.42 -5.62 23.72
C GLY A 102 -28.12 -4.33 22.94
N MET A 103 -27.29 -4.38 21.89
CA MET A 103 -27.06 -3.26 20.97
C MET A 103 -28.39 -2.76 20.40
N THR A 104 -28.56 -1.46 20.37
CA THR A 104 -29.74 -0.79 19.78
C THR A 104 -29.60 -0.68 18.26
N LEU A 105 -30.72 -0.46 17.56
CA LEU A 105 -30.71 -0.20 16.12
C LEU A 105 -29.83 0.99 15.75
N ALA A 106 -29.81 2.05 16.55
CA ALA A 106 -28.99 3.24 16.29
C ALA A 106 -27.48 2.97 16.42
N GLU A 107 -27.08 2.08 17.33
CA GLU A 107 -25.68 1.63 17.45
C GLU A 107 -25.28 0.72 16.30
N PHE A 108 -26.17 -0.21 15.89
CA PHE A 108 -25.99 -1.03 14.71
C PHE A 108 -25.80 -0.18 13.44
N GLN A 109 -26.63 0.85 13.24
CA GLN A 109 -26.49 1.75 12.09
C GLN A 109 -25.10 2.40 12.02
N ARG A 110 -24.49 2.76 13.16
CA ARG A 110 -23.13 3.35 13.17
C ARG A 110 -22.08 2.39 12.63
N ILE A 111 -22.06 1.14 13.08
CA ILE A 111 -21.11 0.13 12.58
C ILE A 111 -21.42 -0.28 11.15
N TYR A 112 -22.70 -0.34 10.76
CA TYR A 112 -23.13 -0.61 9.41
C TYR A 112 -22.60 0.43 8.41
N TRP A 113 -22.69 1.73 8.73
CA TRP A 113 -22.21 2.78 7.84
C TRP A 113 -20.70 2.76 7.60
N TRP A 114 -19.90 2.37 8.60
CA TRP A 114 -18.47 2.17 8.43
C TRP A 114 -18.18 1.04 7.44
N GLU A 115 -18.79 -0.10 7.61
CA GLU A 115 -18.58 -1.24 6.72
C GLU A 115 -19.17 -1.00 5.33
N TRP A 116 -20.38 -0.44 5.25
CA TRP A 116 -20.99 -0.08 3.96
C TRP A 116 -20.13 0.92 3.20
N GLY A 117 -19.64 1.96 3.86
CA GLY A 117 -18.73 2.95 3.30
C GLY A 117 -17.44 2.34 2.74
N HIS A 118 -16.83 1.42 3.50
CA HIS A 118 -15.68 0.64 3.03
C HIS A 118 -16.00 -0.18 1.77
N ARG A 119 -17.10 -0.94 1.79
CA ARG A 119 -17.54 -1.72 0.63
C ARG A 119 -17.92 -0.83 -0.57
N GLN A 120 -18.54 0.33 -0.31
CA GLN A 120 -18.91 1.30 -1.35
C GLN A 120 -17.69 1.92 -2.00
N LEU A 121 -16.67 2.27 -1.23
CA LEU A 121 -15.41 2.79 -1.77
C LEU A 121 -14.74 1.75 -2.69
N GLY A 122 -14.83 0.44 -2.35
CA GLY A 122 -14.37 -0.64 -3.24
C GLY A 122 -15.08 -0.66 -4.58
N ARG A 123 -16.41 -0.48 -4.59
CA ARG A 123 -17.21 -0.37 -5.83
C ARG A 123 -16.80 0.85 -6.66
N VAL A 124 -16.59 1.99 -6.00
CA VAL A 124 -16.12 3.23 -6.66
C VAL A 124 -14.75 3.03 -7.31
N ILE A 125 -13.82 2.37 -6.62
CA ILE A 125 -12.48 2.04 -7.19
C ILE A 125 -12.64 1.17 -8.44
N GLY A 126 -13.47 0.13 -8.37
CA GLY A 126 -13.75 -0.75 -9.51
C GLY A 126 -14.37 0.01 -10.69
N LEU A 127 -15.34 0.88 -10.41
CA LEU A 127 -15.99 1.72 -11.43
C LEU A 127 -15.01 2.71 -12.08
N VAL A 128 -14.22 3.42 -11.27
CA VAL A 128 -13.20 4.37 -11.77
C VAL A 128 -12.16 3.66 -12.61
N TRP A 129 -11.74 2.43 -12.18
CA TRP A 129 -10.85 1.62 -12.98
C TRP A 129 -11.52 1.23 -14.32
N ALA A 130 -12.74 0.70 -14.31
CA ALA A 130 -13.44 0.22 -15.50
C ALA A 130 -13.68 1.35 -16.51
N VAL A 131 -14.22 2.48 -16.05
CA VAL A 131 -14.50 3.64 -16.91
C VAL A 131 -13.21 4.19 -17.51
N GLY A 132 -12.14 4.32 -16.73
CA GLY A 132 -10.85 4.79 -17.23
C GLY A 132 -10.22 3.81 -18.21
N PHE A 133 -10.14 2.52 -17.86
CA PHE A 133 -9.55 1.51 -18.73
C PHE A 133 -10.30 1.37 -20.05
N LEU A 134 -11.63 1.21 -20.01
CA LEU A 134 -12.46 1.07 -21.21
C LEU A 134 -12.47 2.36 -22.04
N GLY A 135 -12.49 3.53 -21.39
CA GLY A 135 -12.44 4.83 -22.08
C GLY A 135 -11.13 5.02 -22.85
N PHE A 136 -9.97 4.74 -22.21
CA PHE A 136 -8.67 4.80 -22.90
C PHE A 136 -8.52 3.73 -23.98
N LEU A 137 -9.09 2.53 -23.76
CA LEU A 137 -9.09 1.44 -24.76
C LEU A 137 -9.93 1.82 -25.99
N ALA A 138 -11.18 2.27 -25.79
CA ALA A 138 -12.08 2.68 -26.86
C ALA A 138 -11.52 3.87 -27.66
N ALA A 139 -10.90 4.83 -26.97
CA ALA A 139 -10.21 5.96 -27.61
C ALA A 139 -8.89 5.57 -28.30
N ARG A 140 -8.45 4.32 -28.21
CA ARG A 140 -7.16 3.82 -28.75
C ARG A 140 -5.96 4.65 -28.24
N ARG A 141 -6.02 5.14 -27.00
CA ARG A 141 -5.01 5.99 -26.38
C ARG A 141 -4.05 5.25 -25.44
N ILE A 142 -4.20 3.93 -25.26
CA ILE A 142 -3.27 3.13 -24.44
C ILE A 142 -1.96 2.95 -25.22
N PRO A 143 -0.80 3.37 -24.68
CA PRO A 143 0.49 3.17 -25.33
C PRO A 143 0.78 1.67 -25.52
N ARG A 144 1.59 1.34 -26.53
CA ARG A 144 1.97 -0.04 -26.83
C ARG A 144 2.59 -0.71 -25.59
N GLY A 145 2.18 -1.93 -25.29
CA GLY A 145 2.68 -2.71 -24.13
C GLY A 145 2.13 -2.29 -22.76
N TRP A 146 1.21 -1.31 -22.68
CA TRP A 146 0.63 -0.85 -21.42
C TRP A 146 -0.70 -1.53 -21.06
N TRP A 147 -1.47 -1.99 -22.06
CA TRP A 147 -2.79 -2.56 -21.79
C TRP A 147 -2.77 -3.77 -20.83
N PRO A 148 -1.80 -4.72 -20.87
CA PRO A 148 -1.80 -5.82 -19.93
C PRO A 148 -1.53 -5.37 -18.49
N ARG A 149 -0.68 -4.34 -18.32
CA ARG A 149 -0.37 -3.76 -16.99
C ARG A 149 -1.59 -3.09 -16.37
N LEU A 150 -2.36 -2.34 -17.17
CA LEU A 150 -3.56 -1.67 -16.72
C LEU A 150 -4.71 -2.66 -16.48
N LEU A 151 -4.83 -3.71 -17.31
CA LEU A 151 -5.77 -4.81 -17.11
C LEU A 151 -5.46 -5.59 -15.82
N ALA A 152 -4.18 -5.88 -15.57
CA ALA A 152 -3.74 -6.58 -14.36
C ALA A 152 -4.14 -5.85 -13.07
N LEU A 153 -4.14 -4.50 -13.07
CA LEU A 153 -4.63 -3.74 -11.91
C LEU A 153 -6.11 -4.02 -11.63
N GLY A 154 -6.95 -4.12 -12.68
CA GLY A 154 -8.35 -4.45 -12.51
C GLY A 154 -8.56 -5.89 -12.05
N ALA A 155 -7.81 -6.84 -12.61
CA ALA A 155 -7.86 -8.24 -12.18
C ALA A 155 -7.46 -8.38 -10.70
N LEU A 156 -6.39 -7.70 -10.27
CA LEU A 156 -5.97 -7.66 -8.86
C LEU A 156 -7.03 -6.96 -7.99
N GLY A 157 -7.68 -5.91 -8.49
CA GLY A 157 -8.80 -5.26 -7.79
C GLY A 157 -10.00 -6.19 -7.59
N GLY A 158 -10.36 -6.99 -8.60
CA GLY A 158 -11.38 -8.03 -8.49
C GLY A 158 -10.99 -9.12 -7.48
N LEU A 159 -9.74 -9.60 -7.55
CA LEU A 159 -9.20 -10.55 -6.58
C LEU A 159 -9.23 -10.00 -5.15
N GLN A 160 -8.89 -8.70 -4.98
CA GLN A 160 -8.95 -8.00 -3.70
C GLN A 160 -10.36 -8.03 -3.09
N GLY A 161 -11.40 -7.83 -3.91
CA GLY A 161 -12.79 -7.95 -3.47
C GLY A 161 -13.15 -9.38 -3.02
N GLY A 162 -12.72 -10.40 -3.79
CA GLY A 162 -12.92 -11.80 -3.42
C GLY A 162 -12.20 -12.19 -2.12
N ILE A 163 -10.93 -11.77 -1.96
CA ILE A 163 -10.17 -11.99 -0.72
C ILE A 163 -10.80 -11.23 0.46
N GLY A 164 -11.33 -10.02 0.23
CA GLY A 164 -12.05 -9.27 1.26
C GLY A 164 -13.28 -10.02 1.77
N TRP A 165 -14.05 -10.63 0.88
CA TRP A 165 -15.18 -11.48 1.31
C TRP A 165 -14.71 -12.75 2.02
N TRP A 166 -13.70 -13.44 1.49
CA TRP A 166 -13.12 -14.61 2.15
C TRP A 166 -12.62 -14.29 3.57
N MET A 167 -12.10 -13.06 3.79
CA MET A 167 -11.75 -12.58 5.12
C MET A 167 -12.98 -12.39 6.00
N VAL A 168 -14.01 -11.66 5.54
CA VAL A 168 -15.25 -11.41 6.31
C VAL A 168 -15.95 -12.70 6.68
N ALA A 169 -16.07 -13.64 5.73
CA ALA A 169 -16.69 -14.95 5.97
C ALA A 169 -16.07 -15.69 7.16
N SER A 170 -14.76 -15.50 7.42
CA SER A 170 -14.10 -16.15 8.56
C SER A 170 -14.57 -15.69 9.93
N GLY A 171 -15.09 -14.48 10.04
CA GLY A 171 -15.62 -13.93 11.29
C GLY A 171 -17.12 -14.15 11.49
N LEU A 172 -17.79 -14.78 10.51
CA LEU A 172 -19.21 -15.08 10.57
C LEU A 172 -19.50 -16.55 10.92
N GLU A 173 -18.46 -17.38 11.10
CA GLU A 173 -18.57 -18.80 11.34
C GLU A 173 -18.18 -19.17 12.80
N GLY A 174 -18.90 -20.16 13.38
CA GLY A 174 -18.63 -20.66 14.73
C GLY A 174 -18.86 -19.60 15.81
N ASP A 175 -17.92 -19.48 16.75
CA ASP A 175 -17.94 -18.50 17.86
C ASP A 175 -16.93 -17.36 17.64
N LYS A 176 -16.50 -17.12 16.40
CA LYS A 176 -15.56 -16.03 16.09
C LYS A 176 -16.26 -14.69 16.10
N VAL A 177 -15.66 -13.73 16.80
CA VAL A 177 -16.15 -12.34 16.91
C VAL A 177 -15.32 -11.35 16.10
N THR A 178 -14.23 -11.81 15.48
CA THR A 178 -13.34 -11.06 14.61
C THR A 178 -12.94 -11.88 13.40
N VAL A 179 -12.50 -11.23 12.32
CA VAL A 179 -11.96 -11.91 11.14
C VAL A 179 -10.63 -12.58 11.47
N GLU A 180 -10.30 -13.64 10.75
CA GLU A 180 -9.03 -14.35 10.93
C GLU A 180 -7.85 -13.46 10.51
N SER A 181 -6.84 -13.33 11.40
CA SER A 181 -5.71 -12.41 11.23
C SER A 181 -4.87 -12.69 9.99
N THR A 182 -4.70 -13.96 9.61
CA THR A 182 -3.97 -14.34 8.40
C THR A 182 -4.69 -13.93 7.13
N ARG A 183 -6.04 -13.98 7.12
CA ARG A 183 -6.86 -13.51 6.00
C ARG A 183 -6.85 -11.98 5.92
N LEU A 184 -6.87 -11.29 7.06
CA LEU A 184 -6.68 -9.84 7.13
C LEU A 184 -5.29 -9.43 6.59
N ALA A 185 -4.24 -10.13 7.00
CA ALA A 185 -2.88 -9.87 6.52
C ALA A 185 -2.74 -10.11 5.02
N THR A 186 -3.41 -11.12 4.46
CA THR A 186 -3.47 -11.37 3.02
C THR A 186 -4.19 -10.25 2.29
N HIS A 187 -5.35 -9.81 2.82
CA HIS A 187 -6.14 -8.72 2.23
C HIS A 187 -5.38 -7.38 2.24
N LEU A 188 -4.80 -6.99 3.36
CA LEU A 188 -4.03 -5.76 3.48
C LEU A 188 -2.73 -5.82 2.67
N GLY A 189 -2.02 -6.96 2.69
CA GLY A 189 -0.82 -7.17 1.91
C GLY A 189 -1.06 -6.99 0.41
N LEU A 190 -2.14 -7.57 -0.13
CA LEU A 190 -2.53 -7.39 -1.53
C LEU A 190 -2.90 -5.93 -1.82
N ALA A 191 -3.57 -5.22 -0.90
CA ALA A 191 -3.87 -3.80 -1.06
C ALA A 191 -2.60 -2.96 -1.22
N PHE A 192 -1.54 -3.22 -0.42
CA PHE A 192 -0.25 -2.56 -0.56
C PHE A 192 0.49 -2.92 -1.86
N ILE A 193 0.37 -4.16 -2.35
CA ILE A 193 0.91 -4.56 -3.66
C ILE A 193 0.21 -3.76 -4.76
N ILE A 194 -1.12 -3.69 -4.77
CA ILE A 194 -1.91 -2.93 -5.75
C ILE A 194 -1.51 -1.45 -5.71
N LEU A 195 -1.47 -0.85 -4.52
CA LEU A 195 -1.05 0.54 -4.32
C LEU A 195 0.36 0.80 -4.89
N GLY A 196 1.31 -0.11 -4.59
CA GLY A 196 2.68 -0.04 -5.08
C GLY A 196 2.78 -0.15 -6.60
N LEU A 197 2.00 -1.04 -7.22
CA LEU A 197 1.93 -1.19 -8.67
C LEU A 197 1.35 0.06 -9.34
N ILE A 198 0.30 0.66 -8.77
CA ILE A 198 -0.28 1.92 -9.26
C ILE A 198 0.77 3.04 -9.17
N ALA A 199 1.41 3.21 -8.01
CA ALA A 199 2.46 4.21 -7.79
C ALA A 199 3.63 4.03 -8.77
N TRP A 200 4.11 2.80 -8.95
CA TRP A 200 5.20 2.49 -9.88
C TRP A 200 4.84 2.84 -11.33
N GLN A 201 3.65 2.47 -11.79
CA GLN A 201 3.18 2.80 -13.14
C GLN A 201 3.02 4.32 -13.33
N ALA A 202 2.50 5.04 -12.31
CA ALA A 202 2.40 6.49 -12.34
C ALA A 202 3.77 7.19 -12.41
N LEU A 203 4.80 6.63 -11.73
CA LEU A 203 6.19 7.11 -11.81
C LEU A 203 6.76 6.91 -13.22
N LEU A 204 6.55 5.74 -13.83
CA LEU A 204 7.01 5.44 -15.19
C LEU A 204 6.33 6.34 -16.24
N LEU A 205 5.03 6.59 -16.10
CA LEU A 205 4.28 7.47 -17.01
C LEU A 205 4.64 8.96 -16.86
N GLY A 206 5.27 9.32 -15.75
CA GLY A 206 5.73 10.69 -15.49
C GLY A 206 6.94 11.13 -16.32
N ARG A 207 7.55 10.22 -17.09
CA ARG A 207 8.71 10.48 -17.96
C ARG A 207 8.48 9.84 -19.33
N SER A 208 9.12 10.37 -20.39
CA SER A 208 9.08 9.79 -21.73
C SER A 208 9.82 8.45 -21.76
N GLU A 209 9.53 7.58 -22.73
CA GLU A 209 10.22 6.30 -22.87
C GLU A 209 11.70 6.50 -23.23
N SER A 210 11.97 7.45 -24.12
CA SER A 210 13.34 7.84 -24.49
C SER A 210 14.15 8.31 -23.27
N ASP A 211 13.56 9.16 -22.42
CA ASP A 211 14.17 9.63 -21.20
C ASP A 211 14.45 8.50 -20.18
N LEU A 212 13.49 7.58 -20.00
CA LEU A 212 13.68 6.40 -19.14
C LEU A 212 14.78 5.48 -19.68
N LEU A 213 14.85 5.24 -21.00
CA LEU A 213 15.90 4.43 -21.61
C LEU A 213 17.29 5.04 -21.44
N GLN A 214 17.42 6.37 -21.63
CA GLN A 214 18.67 7.08 -21.40
C GLN A 214 19.07 7.05 -19.91
N ALA A 215 18.15 7.35 -19.02
CA ALA A 215 18.40 7.32 -17.57
C ALA A 215 18.83 5.93 -17.09
N ARG A 216 18.25 4.86 -17.62
CA ARG A 216 18.59 3.47 -17.26
C ARG A 216 20.05 3.11 -17.51
N ARG A 217 20.70 3.75 -18.48
CA ARG A 217 22.15 3.57 -18.73
C ARG A 217 23.00 4.05 -17.56
N GLN A 218 22.49 4.97 -16.75
CA GLN A 218 23.17 5.56 -15.58
C GLN A 218 22.63 5.00 -14.26
N LYS A 219 21.92 3.85 -14.28
CA LYS A 219 21.39 3.21 -13.09
C LYS A 219 22.47 3.00 -12.03
N GLU A 220 22.11 3.25 -10.78
CA GLU A 220 22.97 2.99 -9.62
C GLU A 220 22.65 1.59 -9.07
N GLY A 221 23.27 0.55 -9.67
CA GLY A 221 22.91 -0.86 -9.43
C GLY A 221 22.88 -1.25 -7.96
N ARG A 222 23.86 -0.80 -7.16
CA ARG A 222 23.89 -1.04 -5.71
C ARG A 222 22.64 -0.48 -5.01
N LEU A 223 22.24 0.76 -5.30
CA LEU A 223 21.06 1.38 -4.70
C LEU A 223 19.77 0.68 -5.15
N VAL A 224 19.72 0.19 -6.40
CA VAL A 224 18.60 -0.63 -6.88
C VAL A 224 18.47 -1.93 -6.06
N THR A 225 19.57 -2.64 -5.78
CA THR A 225 19.56 -3.84 -4.94
C THR A 225 19.12 -3.51 -3.51
N LEU A 226 19.71 -2.48 -2.89
CA LEU A 226 19.38 -2.08 -1.52
C LEU A 226 17.90 -1.71 -1.38
N THR A 227 17.33 -0.94 -2.32
CA THR A 227 15.91 -0.60 -2.30
C THR A 227 15.02 -1.81 -2.56
N THR A 228 15.49 -2.84 -3.30
CA THR A 228 14.74 -4.11 -3.45
C THR A 228 14.65 -4.86 -2.13
N VAL A 229 15.76 -4.94 -1.39
CA VAL A 229 15.77 -5.54 -0.04
C VAL A 229 14.82 -4.76 0.87
N LEU A 230 14.88 -3.43 0.83
CA LEU A 230 14.01 -2.57 1.65
C LEU A 230 12.52 -2.77 1.35
N ILE A 231 12.15 -2.98 0.07
CA ILE A 231 10.78 -3.34 -0.33
C ILE A 231 10.35 -4.64 0.35
N GLY A 232 11.19 -5.68 0.32
CA GLY A 232 10.88 -6.97 0.94
C GLY A 232 10.68 -6.87 2.45
N VAL A 233 11.60 -6.18 3.15
CA VAL A 233 11.53 -6.00 4.61
C VAL A 233 10.33 -5.11 5.00
N ALA A 234 10.08 -4.03 4.26
CA ALA A 234 8.91 -3.17 4.50
C ALA A 234 7.60 -3.92 4.26
N PHE A 235 7.53 -4.78 3.24
CA PHE A 235 6.36 -5.60 2.98
C PHE A 235 6.12 -6.61 4.13
N LEU A 236 7.17 -7.28 4.59
CA LEU A 236 7.11 -8.16 5.76
C LEU A 236 6.60 -7.39 6.99
N GLN A 237 7.13 -6.18 7.24
CA GLN A 237 6.69 -5.32 8.35
C GLN A 237 5.21 -4.96 8.26
N ILE A 238 4.69 -4.69 7.05
CA ILE A 238 3.27 -4.40 6.81
C ILE A 238 2.42 -5.64 7.12
N VAL A 239 2.83 -6.82 6.65
CA VAL A 239 2.11 -8.08 6.89
C VAL A 239 2.08 -8.42 8.39
N LEU A 240 3.22 -8.26 9.09
CA LEU A 240 3.28 -8.45 10.54
C LEU A 240 2.42 -7.44 11.30
N GLY A 241 2.36 -6.17 10.83
CA GLY A 241 1.47 -5.16 11.38
C GLY A 241 -0.02 -5.50 11.20
N ALA A 242 -0.37 -6.13 10.08
CA ALA A 242 -1.72 -6.62 9.84
C ALA A 242 -2.09 -7.78 10.78
N LEU A 243 -1.14 -8.68 11.09
CA LEU A 243 -1.35 -9.73 12.08
C LEU A 243 -1.55 -9.14 13.48
N VAL A 244 -0.70 -8.15 13.88
CA VAL A 244 -0.86 -7.43 15.15
C VAL A 244 -2.26 -6.80 15.26
N ALA A 245 -2.71 -6.11 14.19
CA ALA A 245 -4.04 -5.51 14.16
C ALA A 245 -5.16 -6.57 14.18
N GLY A 246 -4.97 -7.70 13.52
CA GLY A 246 -5.97 -8.77 13.39
C GLY A 246 -6.35 -9.44 14.71
N ILE A 247 -5.42 -9.54 15.65
CA ILE A 247 -5.60 -10.19 16.96
C ILE A 247 -5.53 -9.21 18.14
N ASP A 248 -5.62 -7.91 17.90
CA ASP A 248 -5.47 -6.83 18.89
C ASP A 248 -4.19 -6.92 19.75
N ALA A 249 -3.13 -7.54 19.21
CA ALA A 249 -1.87 -7.72 19.90
C ALA A 249 -1.21 -6.40 20.32
N GLY A 250 -1.55 -5.28 19.67
CA GLY A 250 -1.07 -3.94 20.02
C GLY A 250 -1.45 -3.49 21.42
N ARG A 251 -2.51 -4.04 21.98
CA ARG A 251 -3.03 -3.70 23.35
C ARG A 251 -2.40 -4.55 24.45
N GLY A 252 -1.91 -5.75 24.13
CA GLY A 252 -1.44 -6.72 25.13
C GLY A 252 -0.13 -6.34 25.84
N PHE A 253 0.75 -5.58 25.17
CA PHE A 253 2.06 -5.21 25.70
C PHE A 253 2.32 -3.71 25.46
N PRO A 254 1.72 -2.81 26.25
CA PRO A 254 1.79 -1.36 26.03
C PRO A 254 3.04 -0.70 26.59
N THR A 255 4.15 -1.42 26.74
CA THR A 255 5.43 -0.90 27.20
C THR A 255 6.48 -0.92 26.09
N TRP A 256 7.49 -0.05 26.18
CA TRP A 256 8.61 0.04 25.25
C TRP A 256 9.84 0.58 25.98
N PRO A 257 11.07 0.04 25.76
CA PRO A 257 11.46 -0.98 24.76
C PRO A 257 11.12 -2.42 25.12
N ASP A 258 10.82 -2.71 26.37
CA ASP A 258 10.42 -4.03 26.85
C ASP A 258 8.97 -4.39 26.46
N MET A 259 8.54 -5.59 26.86
CA MET A 259 7.17 -6.10 26.71
C MET A 259 6.68 -6.54 28.09
N ASN A 260 6.07 -5.58 28.84
CA ASN A 260 5.61 -5.74 30.22
C ASN A 260 6.73 -6.20 31.18
N GLY A 261 7.88 -5.51 31.12
CA GLY A 261 9.02 -5.74 32.00
C GLY A 261 10.02 -6.81 31.53
N THR A 262 9.76 -7.47 30.40
CA THR A 262 10.67 -8.46 29.80
C THR A 262 10.94 -8.14 28.34
N PHE A 263 12.11 -8.52 27.83
CA PHE A 263 12.39 -8.39 26.39
C PHE A 263 11.66 -9.45 25.57
N LEU A 264 11.54 -10.66 26.10
CA LEU A 264 10.80 -11.78 25.52
C LEU A 264 9.66 -12.15 26.44
N PRO A 265 8.38 -12.01 26.03
CA PRO A 265 7.24 -12.50 26.81
C PRO A 265 7.38 -13.99 27.09
N ALA A 266 7.13 -14.40 28.33
CA ALA A 266 7.36 -15.78 28.78
C ALA A 266 6.48 -16.81 28.02
N ASP A 267 5.29 -16.37 27.62
CA ASP A 267 4.26 -17.18 26.94
C ASP A 267 4.25 -17.05 25.42
N MET A 268 5.23 -16.33 24.82
CA MET A 268 5.22 -16.03 23.39
C MET A 268 5.24 -17.28 22.48
N PHE A 269 5.72 -18.41 22.98
CA PHE A 269 5.73 -19.68 22.26
C PHE A 269 4.60 -20.63 22.69
N TYR A 270 3.74 -20.21 23.59
CA TYR A 270 2.64 -21.05 24.07
C TYR A 270 1.42 -20.96 23.12
N VAL A 271 0.95 -22.11 22.68
CA VAL A 271 -0.29 -22.26 21.90
C VAL A 271 -1.25 -23.14 22.71
N PRO A 272 -2.38 -22.59 23.20
CA PRO A 272 -3.31 -23.35 24.02
C PRO A 272 -3.81 -24.62 23.31
N GLY A 273 -3.75 -25.76 24.01
CA GLY A 273 -4.27 -27.03 23.49
C GLY A 273 -3.44 -27.69 22.38
N VAL A 274 -2.26 -27.16 22.07
CA VAL A 274 -1.37 -27.70 21.04
C VAL A 274 0.01 -27.97 21.64
N GLU A 275 0.52 -29.19 21.43
CA GLU A 275 1.86 -29.56 21.83
C GLU A 275 2.90 -28.74 21.06
N THR A 276 3.92 -28.22 21.79
CA THR A 276 5.02 -27.44 21.22
C THR A 276 5.97 -28.34 20.45
N ASP A 277 5.63 -28.64 19.22
CA ASP A 277 6.47 -29.33 18.24
C ASP A 277 6.55 -28.49 16.95
N TRP A 278 7.76 -28.09 16.55
CA TRP A 278 7.98 -27.32 15.34
C TRP A 278 7.53 -28.06 14.06
N ARG A 279 7.37 -29.40 14.10
CA ARG A 279 6.84 -30.22 13.00
C ARG A 279 5.34 -30.19 12.92
N ASN A 280 4.65 -29.74 14.00
CA ASN A 280 3.20 -29.66 14.04
C ASN A 280 2.71 -28.38 13.37
N PRO A 281 2.04 -28.44 12.17
CA PRO A 281 1.53 -27.25 11.51
C PRO A 281 0.56 -26.44 12.37
N ALA A 282 -0.21 -27.10 13.23
CA ALA A 282 -1.17 -26.43 14.12
C ALA A 282 -0.45 -25.52 15.13
N TRP A 283 0.73 -25.93 15.63
CA TRP A 283 1.53 -25.10 16.52
C TRP A 283 2.04 -23.84 15.81
N TRP A 284 2.63 -23.97 14.60
CA TRP A 284 3.11 -22.81 13.83
C TRP A 284 1.99 -21.84 13.48
N LEU A 285 0.82 -22.35 13.07
CA LEU A 285 -0.35 -21.52 12.77
C LEU A 285 -0.90 -20.87 14.05
N GLY A 286 -0.88 -21.59 15.17
CA GLY A 286 -1.29 -21.07 16.47
C GLY A 286 -0.41 -19.94 16.97
N LEU A 287 0.92 -19.98 16.72
CA LEU A 287 1.82 -18.88 17.05
C LEU A 287 1.42 -17.56 16.39
N LEU A 288 0.84 -17.60 15.18
CA LEU A 288 0.33 -16.41 14.50
C LEU A 288 -0.93 -15.84 15.16
N GLN A 289 -1.50 -16.52 16.14
CA GLN A 289 -2.59 -16.06 17.00
C GLN A 289 -2.12 -15.69 18.42
N ASN A 290 -0.82 -15.89 18.74
CA ASN A 290 -0.26 -15.48 20.01
C ASN A 290 0.13 -13.99 20.01
N PRO A 291 -0.50 -13.13 20.85
CA PRO A 291 -0.22 -11.69 20.87
C PRO A 291 1.24 -11.34 21.17
N GLY A 292 1.88 -12.07 22.10
CA GLY A 292 3.29 -11.85 22.46
C GLY A 292 4.21 -12.13 21.29
N PHE A 293 4.02 -13.27 20.63
CA PHE A 293 4.83 -13.67 19.47
C PHE A 293 4.70 -12.69 18.30
N VAL A 294 3.46 -12.39 17.91
CA VAL A 294 3.22 -11.55 16.73
C VAL A 294 3.67 -10.10 16.96
N GLN A 295 3.42 -9.55 18.17
CA GLN A 295 3.89 -8.20 18.49
C GLN A 295 5.43 -8.14 18.58
N PHE A 296 6.08 -9.18 19.15
CA PHE A 296 7.53 -9.28 19.18
C PHE A 296 8.12 -9.30 17.76
N LEU A 297 7.61 -10.15 16.87
CA LEU A 297 8.07 -10.21 15.48
C LEU A 297 7.93 -8.87 14.77
N HIS A 298 6.80 -8.18 14.96
CA HIS A 298 6.56 -6.87 14.36
C HIS A 298 7.58 -5.83 14.86
N ARG A 299 7.91 -5.82 16.16
CA ARG A 299 8.95 -4.94 16.72
C ARG A 299 10.33 -5.25 16.15
N MET A 300 10.71 -6.54 16.08
CA MET A 300 12.04 -6.96 15.56
C MET A 300 12.18 -6.62 14.08
N ALA A 301 11.15 -6.85 13.28
CA ALA A 301 11.13 -6.45 11.88
C ALA A 301 11.17 -4.91 11.71
N GLY A 302 10.53 -4.16 12.61
CA GLY A 302 10.60 -2.70 12.67
C GLY A 302 12.02 -2.19 12.96
N TYR A 303 12.70 -2.77 13.96
CA TYR A 303 14.10 -2.44 14.26
C TYR A 303 15.04 -2.80 13.10
N THR A 304 14.81 -3.94 12.44
CA THR A 304 15.54 -4.35 11.24
C THR A 304 15.33 -3.35 10.10
N LEU A 305 14.10 -2.94 9.86
CA LEU A 305 13.76 -1.94 8.84
C LEU A 305 14.43 -0.59 9.13
N ALA A 306 14.46 -0.17 10.39
CA ALA A 306 15.11 1.05 10.83
C ALA A 306 16.64 1.00 10.61
N ALA A 307 17.29 -0.09 11.02
CA ALA A 307 18.73 -0.29 10.85
C ALA A 307 19.13 -0.33 9.38
N LEU A 308 18.40 -1.10 8.55
CA LEU A 308 18.62 -1.14 7.11
C LEU A 308 18.33 0.22 6.45
N GLY A 309 17.29 0.91 6.88
CA GLY A 309 16.95 2.25 6.39
C GLY A 309 18.08 3.25 6.63
N LEU A 310 18.67 3.24 7.82
CA LEU A 310 19.83 4.08 8.17
C LEU A 310 21.06 3.72 7.31
N ILE A 311 21.40 2.44 7.22
CA ILE A 311 22.52 1.96 6.41
C ILE A 311 22.34 2.38 4.94
N PHE A 312 21.14 2.18 4.39
CA PHE A 312 20.87 2.47 2.99
C PHE A 312 20.78 3.98 2.73
N TRP A 313 20.37 4.77 3.70
CA TRP A 313 20.47 6.22 3.65
C TRP A 313 21.94 6.68 3.50
N ILE A 314 22.88 6.11 4.29
CA ILE A 314 24.31 6.44 4.16
C ILE A 314 24.83 6.14 2.75
N PHE A 315 24.41 5.01 2.13
CA PHE A 315 24.76 4.70 0.76
C PHE A 315 24.04 5.64 -0.24
N GLY A 316 22.78 5.96 0.00
CA GLY A 316 22.00 6.89 -0.81
C GLY A 316 22.61 8.30 -0.88
N ARG A 317 23.16 8.77 0.24
CA ARG A 317 23.89 10.08 0.32
C ARG A 317 25.14 10.12 -0.56
N ARG A 318 25.71 8.97 -0.91
CA ARG A 318 26.86 8.86 -1.83
C ARG A 318 26.45 8.79 -3.30
N SER A 319 25.17 8.86 -3.63
CA SER A 319 24.68 8.92 -5.02
C SER A 319 25.27 10.10 -5.77
N ARG A 320 25.55 9.90 -7.05
CA ARG A 320 26.00 10.96 -7.96
C ARG A 320 24.88 11.95 -8.29
N HIS A 321 23.62 11.54 -8.10
CA HIS A 321 22.43 12.29 -8.51
C HIS A 321 21.75 12.97 -7.33
N ARG A 322 21.62 14.31 -7.39
CA ARG A 322 20.98 15.11 -6.33
C ARG A 322 19.57 14.63 -5.99
N ALA A 323 18.77 14.31 -7.02
CA ALA A 323 17.39 13.84 -6.81
C ALA A 323 17.34 12.50 -6.06
N THR A 324 18.28 11.57 -6.36
CA THR A 324 18.40 10.30 -5.65
C THR A 324 18.79 10.54 -4.19
N ARG A 325 19.79 11.39 -3.91
CA ARG A 325 20.15 11.76 -2.53
C ARG A 325 18.95 12.28 -1.74
N GLY A 326 18.23 13.27 -2.32
CA GLY A 326 17.04 13.84 -1.67
C GLY A 326 15.93 12.83 -1.41
N ALA A 327 15.74 11.82 -2.27
CA ALA A 327 14.77 10.75 -2.03
C ALA A 327 15.17 9.87 -0.84
N PHE A 328 16.45 9.56 -0.65
CA PHE A 328 16.93 8.83 0.52
C PHE A 328 16.87 9.66 1.80
N ASP A 329 17.11 10.99 1.72
CA ASP A 329 16.94 11.89 2.87
C ASP A 329 15.48 11.92 3.32
N LEU A 330 14.53 12.07 2.38
CA LEU A 330 13.10 12.06 2.68
C LEU A 330 12.64 10.72 3.26
N LEU A 331 13.14 9.61 2.71
CA LEU A 331 12.84 8.27 3.22
C LEU A 331 13.36 8.09 4.65
N ALA A 332 14.58 8.53 4.96
CA ALA A 332 15.15 8.45 6.30
C ALA A 332 14.34 9.27 7.32
N MET A 333 13.93 10.49 6.95
CA MET A 333 13.05 11.31 7.81
C MET A 333 11.69 10.64 8.05
N ALA A 334 11.09 10.06 7.00
CA ALA A 334 9.82 9.35 7.14
C ALA A 334 9.95 8.09 8.00
N LEU A 335 11.05 7.33 7.89
CA LEU A 335 11.33 6.17 8.74
C LEU A 335 11.47 6.59 10.20
N LEU A 336 12.16 7.69 10.49
CA LEU A 336 12.28 8.22 11.86
C LEU A 336 10.89 8.59 12.41
N ALA A 337 10.08 9.31 11.66
CA ALA A 337 8.71 9.65 12.05
C ALA A 337 7.86 8.39 12.29
N GLN A 338 8.01 7.36 11.46
CA GLN A 338 7.28 6.11 11.59
C GLN A 338 7.68 5.31 12.85
N ILE A 339 8.97 5.34 13.22
CA ILE A 339 9.44 4.74 14.47
C ILE A 339 8.77 5.44 15.67
N LEU A 340 8.76 6.77 15.68
CA LEU A 340 8.11 7.54 16.75
C LEU A 340 6.60 7.24 16.82
N LEU A 341 5.93 7.16 15.67
CA LEU A 341 4.52 6.76 15.60
C LEU A 341 4.32 5.33 16.10
N GLY A 342 5.23 4.39 15.76
CA GLY A 342 5.16 3.01 16.21
C GLY A 342 5.32 2.89 17.73
N VAL A 343 6.29 3.59 18.31
CA VAL A 343 6.48 3.67 19.78
C VAL A 343 5.25 4.30 20.42
N GLY A 344 4.74 5.41 19.89
CA GLY A 344 3.52 6.06 20.37
C GLY A 344 2.29 5.14 20.33
N THR A 345 2.16 4.33 19.25
CA THR A 345 1.08 3.33 19.12
C THR A 345 1.16 2.27 20.21
N VAL A 346 2.36 1.79 20.54
CA VAL A 346 2.56 0.84 21.63
C VAL A 346 2.21 1.47 22.97
N LEU A 347 2.76 2.65 23.30
CA LEU A 347 2.57 3.32 24.59
C LEU A 347 1.12 3.78 24.82
N SER A 348 0.35 4.02 23.74
CA SER A 348 -1.08 4.34 23.82
C SER A 348 -1.99 3.11 23.81
N ALA A 349 -1.44 1.89 23.94
CA ALA A 349 -2.20 0.65 23.79
C ALA A 349 -3.04 0.60 22.50
N ALA A 350 -2.45 1.06 21.40
CA ALA A 350 -3.05 1.14 20.06
C ALA A 350 -4.32 2.03 20.00
N GLU A 351 -4.29 3.19 20.69
CA GLU A 351 -5.34 4.19 20.53
C GLU A 351 -5.57 4.52 19.06
N TRP A 352 -6.83 4.56 18.62
CA TRP A 352 -7.18 4.55 17.20
C TRP A 352 -6.57 5.71 16.39
N GLN A 353 -6.44 6.91 17.00
CA GLN A 353 -5.85 8.09 16.32
C GLN A 353 -4.38 7.86 15.98
N VAL A 354 -3.62 7.29 16.93
CA VAL A 354 -2.20 7.02 16.75
C VAL A 354 -2.00 5.80 15.85
N ALA A 355 -2.83 4.77 15.99
CA ALA A 355 -2.78 3.56 15.17
C ALA A 355 -3.05 3.87 13.70
N ILE A 356 -4.06 4.72 13.38
CA ILE A 356 -4.33 5.11 11.99
C ILE A 356 -3.23 6.00 11.42
N ALA A 357 -2.64 6.90 12.22
CA ALA A 357 -1.50 7.69 11.80
C ALA A 357 -0.28 6.81 11.47
N HIS A 358 -0.02 5.78 12.28
CA HIS A 358 1.03 4.79 12.04
C HIS A 358 0.76 3.99 10.75
N GLN A 359 -0.48 3.61 10.49
CA GLN A 359 -0.87 2.93 9.24
C GLN A 359 -0.69 3.82 8.01
N VAL A 360 -1.05 5.11 8.08
CA VAL A 360 -0.81 6.08 6.99
C VAL A 360 0.69 6.28 6.76
N GLY A 361 1.48 6.35 7.83
CA GLY A 361 2.94 6.41 7.74
C GLY A 361 3.53 5.22 6.99
N ALA A 362 2.99 4.01 7.18
CA ALA A 362 3.41 2.82 6.41
C ALA A 362 3.14 2.98 4.90
N VAL A 363 2.01 3.59 4.51
CA VAL A 363 1.71 3.93 3.09
C VAL A 363 2.75 4.91 2.54
N VAL A 364 3.08 5.95 3.31
CA VAL A 364 4.08 6.95 2.91
C VAL A 364 5.45 6.30 2.69
N ILE A 365 5.91 5.48 3.64
CA ILE A 365 7.19 4.76 3.53
C ILE A 365 7.22 3.83 2.33
N TRP A 366 6.15 3.07 2.11
CA TRP A 366 6.03 2.18 0.96
C TRP A 366 6.25 2.92 -0.36
N VAL A 367 5.57 4.06 -0.53
CA VAL A 367 5.70 4.91 -1.73
C VAL A 367 7.09 5.54 -1.84
N LEU A 368 7.67 5.99 -0.73
CA LEU A 368 9.01 6.60 -0.72
C LEU A 368 10.11 5.58 -1.06
N ILE A 369 10.00 4.32 -0.63
CA ILE A 369 10.94 3.27 -1.04
C ILE A 369 10.84 3.04 -2.55
N LEU A 370 9.62 2.96 -3.11
CA LEU A 370 9.40 2.81 -4.55
C LEU A 370 9.93 4.02 -5.33
N HIS A 371 9.75 5.23 -4.80
CA HIS A 371 10.29 6.46 -5.40
C HIS A 371 11.83 6.48 -5.39
N ALA A 372 12.46 6.13 -4.25
CA ALA A 372 13.92 6.04 -4.17
C ALA A 372 14.47 4.99 -5.15
N ARG A 373 13.81 3.82 -5.25
CA ARG A 373 14.12 2.79 -6.23
C ARG A 373 13.99 3.29 -7.66
N HIS A 374 12.90 4.03 -7.96
CA HIS A 374 12.70 4.59 -9.29
C HIS A 374 13.81 5.55 -9.66
N LEU A 375 14.27 6.42 -8.75
CA LEU A 375 15.38 7.34 -8.99
C LEU A 375 16.74 6.65 -9.05
N ALA A 376 16.94 5.56 -8.32
CA ALA A 376 18.16 4.74 -8.45
C ALA A 376 18.22 4.01 -9.80
N LEU A 377 17.06 3.53 -10.32
CA LEU A 377 16.96 2.83 -11.60
C LEU A 377 16.95 3.78 -12.80
N TYR A 378 16.33 4.95 -12.64
CA TYR A 378 16.17 5.99 -13.64
C TYR A 378 16.61 7.36 -13.09
N PRO A 379 17.91 7.58 -12.88
CA PRO A 379 18.41 8.84 -12.32
C PRO A 379 17.98 10.06 -13.14
N ARG A 380 17.77 11.19 -12.46
CA ARG A 380 17.60 12.48 -13.14
C ARG A 380 18.97 13.11 -13.35
N VAL A 381 19.41 13.15 -14.59
CA VAL A 381 20.62 13.86 -14.99
C VAL A 381 20.26 15.34 -15.08
N GLY A 382 21.04 16.21 -14.41
CA GLY A 382 20.90 17.66 -14.56
C GLY A 382 21.12 18.04 -16.03
N SER A 383 20.24 18.88 -16.59
CA SER A 383 20.47 19.44 -17.92
C SER A 383 21.72 20.31 -17.90
N ILE A 384 22.71 19.97 -18.71
CA ILE A 384 23.93 20.80 -18.94
C ILE A 384 23.55 22.20 -19.49
N ARG A 385 22.31 22.36 -20.02
CA ARG A 385 21.78 23.62 -20.57
C ARG A 385 21.34 24.68 -19.54
N LYS A 386 21.39 24.42 -18.24
CA LYS A 386 21.09 25.41 -17.18
C LYS A 386 22.36 25.98 -16.50
N GLY A 387 23.47 26.00 -17.17
CA GLY A 387 24.72 26.55 -16.71
C GLY A 387 25.16 27.77 -17.55
N THR A 388 24.28 28.72 -17.80
CA THR A 388 24.68 30.03 -18.30
C THR A 388 23.85 31.10 -17.62
N LEU A 389 24.56 31.81 -16.75
CA LEU A 389 24.31 33.13 -16.15
C LEU A 389 23.36 33.18 -14.97
#